data_8550c92e997f4c23815068a69eda9056
#
_entry.id   8550c92e997f4c23815068a69eda9056
#
_cell.length_a   1.000
_cell.length_b   1.000
_cell.length_c   1.000
_cell.angle_alpha   90.00
_cell.angle_beta   90.00
_cell.angle_gamma   90.00
#
_symmetry.space_group_name_H-M   'P 1'
#
loop_
_entity.id
_entity.type
_entity.pdbx_description
1 polymer ?
#
loop_
_entity_poly.entity_id
_entity_poly.type
_entity_poly.pdbx_seq_one_letter_code
_entity_poly.pdbx_strand_id
1 'polypeptide(L)'
;MNLTQTTALKWTFYALAAAALLFLRRLFLGSMTFFGVIPFLPPVILAVMASFELPRSSVIAGIVFGALCDLVLPAPFACLYTIAFTLAALLISTVVSNLLQQGFARALLSTVLTFLIVDLFQAFALLPRSGSTAILPMLHLFACETALSCVLLLPVYPALRAIRRIFPD
;
A
#
# COMPACT_ATOMS: atom_id res chain seq x y z
N MET A 1 -9.99 -8.30 29.54
CA MET A 1 -10.32 -8.28 28.10
C MET A 1 -9.51 -9.39 27.45
N ASN A 2 -10.13 -10.34 26.72
CA ASN A 2 -9.40 -11.48 26.17
C ASN A 2 -8.49 -11.03 25.02
N LEU A 3 -7.26 -11.58 24.94
CA LEU A 3 -6.26 -11.27 23.91
C LEU A 3 -6.84 -11.35 22.47
N THR A 4 -7.77 -12.28 22.23
CA THR A 4 -8.47 -12.41 20.94
C THR A 4 -9.38 -11.21 20.62
N GLN A 5 -10.02 -10.62 21.63
CA GLN A 5 -10.91 -9.47 21.46
C GLN A 5 -10.12 -8.19 21.15
N THR A 6 -8.97 -8.00 21.79
CA THR A 6 -8.09 -6.84 21.51
C THR A 6 -7.51 -6.89 20.09
N THR A 7 -7.12 -8.08 19.64
CA THR A 7 -6.63 -8.30 18.27
C THR A 7 -7.72 -8.04 17.24
N ALA A 8 -8.92 -8.57 17.42
CA ALA A 8 -10.04 -8.34 16.52
C ALA A 8 -10.41 -6.84 16.45
N LEU A 9 -10.43 -6.16 17.60
CA LEU A 9 -10.71 -4.72 17.67
C LEU A 9 -9.65 -3.90 16.93
N LYS A 10 -8.36 -4.24 17.08
CA LYS A 10 -7.24 -3.61 16.34
C LYS A 10 -7.45 -3.70 14.83
N TRP A 11 -7.78 -4.89 14.33
CA TRP A 11 -8.01 -5.09 12.89
C TRP A 11 -9.25 -4.38 12.36
N THR A 12 -10.32 -4.29 13.16
CA THR A 12 -11.50 -3.48 12.78
C THR A 12 -11.16 -2.00 12.69
N PHE A 13 -10.34 -1.46 13.58
CA PHE A 13 -9.88 -0.07 13.50
C PHE A 13 -8.99 0.17 12.28
N TYR A 14 -8.10 -0.75 11.95
CA TYR A 14 -7.31 -0.64 10.71
C TYR A 14 -8.18 -0.67 9.46
N ALA A 15 -9.17 -1.57 9.40
CA ALA A 15 -10.10 -1.65 8.28
C ALA A 15 -10.94 -0.38 8.16
N LEU A 16 -11.44 0.16 9.28
CA LEU A 16 -12.21 1.41 9.32
C LEU A 16 -11.36 2.60 8.86
N ALA A 17 -10.12 2.70 9.35
CA ALA A 17 -9.21 3.77 8.96
C ALA A 17 -8.84 3.68 7.46
N ALA A 18 -8.59 2.48 6.95
CA ALA A 18 -8.33 2.26 5.53
C ALA A 18 -9.56 2.64 4.68
N ALA A 19 -10.75 2.22 5.08
CA ALA A 19 -12.00 2.59 4.40
C ALA A 19 -12.24 4.11 4.42
N ALA A 20 -12.03 4.76 5.56
CA ALA A 20 -12.16 6.21 5.70
C ALA A 20 -11.15 6.95 4.81
N LEU A 21 -9.90 6.51 4.76
CA LEU A 21 -8.87 7.10 3.91
C LEU A 21 -9.19 6.91 2.42
N LEU A 22 -9.68 5.74 2.01
CA LEU A 22 -10.10 5.48 0.62
C LEU A 22 -11.33 6.32 0.24
N PHE A 23 -12.27 6.48 1.16
CA PHE A 23 -13.43 7.34 0.96
C PHE A 23 -13.03 8.82 0.85
N LEU A 24 -12.14 9.27 1.73
CA LEU A 24 -11.59 10.63 1.70
C LEU A 24 -10.84 10.92 0.39
N ARG A 25 -10.05 9.93 -0.09
CA ARG A 25 -9.42 10.02 -1.41
C ARG A 25 -10.45 10.25 -2.51
N ARG A 26 -11.54 9.50 -2.51
CA ARG A 26 -12.58 9.61 -3.54
C ARG A 26 -13.27 10.96 -3.52
N LEU A 27 -13.48 11.55 -2.33
CA LEU A 27 -14.08 12.87 -2.16
C LEU A 27 -13.17 14.01 -2.62
N PHE A 28 -11.90 13.98 -2.19
CA PHE A 28 -10.97 15.12 -2.39
C PHE A 28 -10.08 14.98 -3.62
N LEU A 29 -9.68 13.78 -3.99
CA LEU A 29 -8.72 13.52 -5.07
C LEU A 29 -9.37 12.85 -6.30
N GLY A 30 -10.64 12.49 -6.24
CA GLY A 30 -11.33 11.77 -7.33
C GLY A 30 -11.48 12.59 -8.61
N SER A 31 -11.43 13.92 -8.52
CA SER A 31 -11.51 14.84 -9.65
C SER A 31 -10.19 15.59 -9.96
N MET A 32 -9.18 15.45 -9.09
CA MET A 32 -7.90 16.14 -9.24
C MET A 32 -6.84 15.21 -9.83
N THR A 33 -6.53 15.40 -11.09
CA THR A 33 -5.35 14.79 -11.72
C THR A 33 -4.17 15.72 -11.53
N PHE A 34 -3.16 15.31 -10.76
CA PHE A 34 -1.90 16.03 -10.64
C PHE A 34 -0.92 15.46 -11.68
N PHE A 35 -0.46 16.28 -12.62
CA PHE A 35 0.42 15.85 -13.72
C PHE A 35 -0.15 14.69 -14.56
N GLY A 36 -1.48 14.58 -14.68
CA GLY A 36 -2.12 13.48 -15.40
C GLY A 36 -2.21 12.16 -14.63
N VAL A 37 -1.81 12.15 -13.36
CA VAL A 37 -1.78 10.95 -12.49
C VAL A 37 -2.73 11.13 -11.32
N ILE A 38 -3.43 10.07 -10.97
CA ILE A 38 -4.28 10.00 -9.77
C ILE A 38 -3.48 9.28 -8.68
N PRO A 39 -3.28 9.89 -7.50
CA PRO A 39 -2.50 9.26 -6.43
C PRO A 39 -3.13 7.93 -5.98
N PHE A 40 -2.30 6.90 -5.87
CA PHE A 40 -2.74 5.54 -5.55
C PHE A 40 -2.52 5.26 -4.07
N LEU A 41 -3.58 5.34 -3.28
CA LEU A 41 -3.53 5.24 -1.82
C LEU A 41 -3.39 3.81 -1.25
N PRO A 42 -3.96 2.77 -1.86
CA PRO A 42 -3.90 1.40 -1.33
C PRO A 42 -2.50 0.91 -0.98
N PRO A 43 -1.45 1.06 -1.83
CA PRO A 43 -0.10 0.64 -1.50
C PRO A 43 0.48 1.39 -0.29
N VAL A 44 0.14 2.69 -0.13
CA VAL A 44 0.60 3.50 1.01
C VAL A 44 0.06 2.96 2.32
N ILE A 45 -1.25 2.68 2.38
CA ILE A 45 -1.91 2.14 3.57
C ILE A 45 -1.29 0.79 3.94
N LEU A 46 -1.15 -0.12 2.97
CA LEU A 46 -0.56 -1.43 3.18
C LEU A 46 0.88 -1.33 3.68
N ALA A 47 1.71 -0.48 3.04
CA ALA A 47 3.11 -0.30 3.41
C ALA A 47 3.27 0.17 4.86
N VAL A 48 2.45 1.14 5.29
CA VAL A 48 2.46 1.64 6.66
C VAL A 48 1.99 0.57 7.64
N MET A 49 0.91 -0.15 7.34
CA MET A 49 0.44 -1.26 8.17
C MET A 49 1.50 -2.35 8.30
N ALA A 50 2.07 -2.80 7.19
CA ALA A 50 3.12 -3.82 7.17
C ALA A 50 4.40 -3.40 7.91
N SER A 51 4.70 -2.10 7.94
CA SER A 51 5.86 -1.59 8.68
C SER A 51 5.67 -1.63 10.20
N PHE A 52 4.44 -1.70 10.69
CA PHE A 52 4.13 -1.73 12.11
C PHE A 52 3.85 -3.12 12.67
N GLU A 53 3.36 -4.02 11.84
CA GLU A 53 2.86 -5.33 12.26
C GLU A 53 3.91 -6.44 12.15
N LEU A 54 3.65 -7.55 12.85
CA LEU A 54 4.44 -8.77 12.74
C LEU A 54 4.33 -9.40 11.35
N PRO A 55 5.33 -10.17 10.87
CA PRO A 55 5.34 -10.73 9.52
C PRO A 55 4.08 -11.51 9.16
N ARG A 56 3.57 -12.34 10.07
CA ARG A 56 2.34 -13.13 9.83
C ARG A 56 1.13 -12.25 9.59
N SER A 57 0.95 -11.25 10.45
CA SER A 57 -0.17 -10.30 10.35
C SER A 57 -0.09 -9.43 9.10
N SER A 58 1.12 -9.00 8.75
CA SER A 58 1.38 -8.20 7.55
C SER A 58 1.04 -8.95 6.27
N VAL A 59 1.42 -10.22 6.17
CA VAL A 59 1.12 -11.07 5.00
C VAL A 59 -0.39 -11.30 4.86
N ILE A 60 -1.09 -11.60 5.95
CA ILE A 60 -2.55 -11.76 5.95
C ILE A 60 -3.22 -10.44 5.50
N ALA A 61 -2.77 -9.29 6.03
CA ALA A 61 -3.26 -7.99 5.60
C ALA A 61 -3.01 -7.75 4.10
N GLY A 62 -1.83 -8.12 3.58
CA GLY A 62 -1.49 -8.03 2.17
C GLY A 62 -2.44 -8.84 1.28
N ILE A 63 -2.74 -10.07 1.67
CA ILE A 63 -3.69 -10.95 0.93
C ILE A 63 -5.10 -10.33 0.93
N VAL A 64 -5.62 -9.97 2.10
CA VAL A 64 -6.99 -9.43 2.22
C VAL A 64 -7.12 -8.11 1.49
N PHE A 65 -6.17 -7.20 1.69
CA PHE A 65 -6.21 -5.88 1.07
C PHE A 65 -5.99 -5.95 -0.44
N GLY A 66 -5.10 -6.84 -0.91
CA GLY A 66 -4.88 -7.12 -2.32
C GLY A 66 -6.12 -7.70 -3.00
N ALA A 67 -6.78 -8.68 -2.37
CA ALA A 67 -8.01 -9.26 -2.89
C ALA A 67 -9.14 -8.23 -2.99
N LEU A 68 -9.27 -7.34 -2.01
CA LEU A 68 -10.22 -6.23 -2.07
C LEU A 68 -9.91 -5.25 -3.22
N CYS A 69 -8.62 -4.96 -3.45
CA CYS A 69 -8.21 -4.13 -4.57
C CYS A 69 -8.48 -4.81 -5.93
N ASP A 70 -8.23 -6.11 -6.05
CA ASP A 70 -8.52 -6.86 -7.28
C ASP A 70 -10.02 -6.90 -7.62
N LEU A 71 -10.91 -6.81 -6.60
CA LEU A 71 -12.36 -6.72 -6.81
C LEU A 71 -12.84 -5.33 -7.25
N VAL A 72 -12.15 -4.27 -6.82
CA VAL A 72 -12.60 -2.88 -6.99
C VAL A 72 -11.85 -2.15 -8.11
N LEU A 73 -10.60 -2.51 -8.35
CA LEU A 73 -9.73 -1.82 -9.29
C LEU A 73 -9.53 -2.65 -10.57
N PRO A 74 -9.49 -2.00 -11.73
CA PRO A 74 -9.14 -2.67 -12.96
C PRO A 74 -7.66 -3.12 -12.90
N ALA A 75 -7.41 -4.39 -13.16
CA ALA A 75 -6.08 -4.96 -13.22
C ALA A 75 -5.83 -5.60 -14.60
N PRO A 76 -4.60 -5.56 -15.13
CA PRO A 76 -4.27 -6.17 -16.41
C PRO A 76 -4.38 -7.71 -16.41
N PHE A 77 -4.29 -8.35 -15.24
CA PHE A 77 -4.60 -9.77 -15.05
C PHE A 77 -5.20 -10.04 -13.66
N ALA A 78 -5.88 -11.17 -13.51
CA ALA A 78 -6.53 -11.55 -12.26
C ALA A 78 -5.52 -11.72 -11.12
N CYS A 79 -5.89 -11.28 -9.91
CA CYS A 79 -5.09 -11.39 -8.67
C CYS A 79 -3.74 -10.64 -8.69
N LEU A 80 -3.58 -9.63 -9.56
CA LEU A 80 -2.35 -8.83 -9.61
C LEU A 80 -2.04 -8.17 -8.26
N TYR A 81 -3.02 -7.44 -7.72
CA TYR A 81 -2.83 -6.73 -6.46
C TYR A 81 -2.68 -7.68 -5.28
N THR A 82 -3.37 -8.82 -5.29
CA THR A 82 -3.21 -9.84 -4.23
C THR A 82 -1.78 -10.36 -4.19
N ILE A 83 -1.19 -10.71 -5.34
CA ILE A 83 0.19 -11.22 -5.41
C ILE A 83 1.19 -10.12 -5.04
N ALA A 84 1.06 -8.93 -5.65
CA ALA A 84 1.97 -7.81 -5.43
C ALA A 84 1.97 -7.34 -3.97
N PHE A 85 0.80 -7.20 -3.35
CA PHE A 85 0.68 -6.74 -1.97
C PHE A 85 1.14 -7.80 -0.95
N THR A 86 0.90 -9.07 -1.23
CA THR A 86 1.41 -10.17 -0.38
C THR A 86 2.94 -10.20 -0.40
N LEU A 87 3.53 -10.10 -1.59
CA LEU A 87 4.98 -10.06 -1.76
C LEU A 87 5.58 -8.81 -1.09
N ALA A 88 4.97 -7.65 -1.29
CA ALA A 88 5.39 -6.41 -0.65
C ALA A 88 5.33 -6.51 0.87
N ALA A 89 4.23 -6.99 1.45
CA ALA A 89 4.07 -7.17 2.88
C ALA A 89 5.12 -8.13 3.47
N LEU A 90 5.43 -9.21 2.76
CA LEU A 90 6.46 -10.16 3.16
C LEU A 90 7.86 -9.51 3.14
N LEU A 91 8.22 -8.81 2.08
CA LEU A 91 9.52 -8.14 1.98
C LEU A 91 9.67 -7.01 3.01
N ILE A 92 8.63 -6.22 3.23
CA ILE A 92 8.64 -5.15 4.24
C ILE A 92 8.85 -5.74 5.63
N SER A 93 8.10 -6.76 5.97
CA SER A 93 8.13 -7.34 7.31
C SER A 93 9.39 -8.15 7.60
N THR A 94 10.08 -8.68 6.58
CA THR A 94 11.32 -9.46 6.75
C THR A 94 12.57 -8.64 6.50
N VAL A 95 12.63 -7.87 5.41
CA VAL A 95 13.84 -7.15 4.99
C VAL A 95 13.88 -5.75 5.61
N VAL A 96 12.84 -4.95 5.36
CA VAL A 96 12.84 -3.55 5.82
C VAL A 96 12.80 -3.46 7.35
N SER A 97 12.12 -4.41 8.01
CA SER A 97 12.08 -4.48 9.47
C SER A 97 13.43 -4.73 10.12
N ASN A 98 14.32 -5.45 9.45
CA ASN A 98 15.67 -5.74 9.93
C ASN A 98 16.66 -4.61 9.62
N LEU A 99 16.41 -3.84 8.54
CA LEU A 99 17.29 -2.75 8.11
C LEU A 99 17.04 -1.45 8.88
N LEU A 100 15.80 -1.15 9.22
CA LEU A 100 15.40 0.13 9.79
C LEU A 100 14.57 -0.04 11.06
N GLN A 101 14.92 0.75 12.08
CA GLN A 101 14.09 0.89 13.29
C GLN A 101 12.74 1.50 12.93
N GLN A 102 11.74 1.25 13.78
CA GLN A 102 10.39 1.77 13.59
C GLN A 102 10.39 3.30 13.56
N GLY A 103 9.98 3.87 12.41
CA GLY A 103 9.96 5.32 12.22
C GLY A 103 9.37 5.70 10.86
N PHE A 104 9.31 7.00 10.61
CA PHE A 104 8.83 7.53 9.34
C PHE A 104 9.67 7.07 8.14
N ALA A 105 11.00 6.99 8.32
CA ALA A 105 11.92 6.52 7.26
C ALA A 105 11.61 5.07 6.85
N ARG A 106 11.29 4.20 7.82
CA ARG A 106 10.86 2.83 7.54
C ARG A 106 9.56 2.81 6.73
N ALA A 107 8.56 3.61 7.10
CA ALA A 107 7.30 3.69 6.40
C ALA A 107 7.48 4.22 4.96
N LEU A 108 8.35 5.21 4.77
CA LEU A 108 8.68 5.77 3.46
C LEU A 108 9.36 4.73 2.57
N LEU A 109 10.39 4.04 3.06
CA LEU A 109 11.06 2.98 2.30
C LEU A 109 10.10 1.84 1.97
N SER A 110 9.23 1.47 2.92
CA SER A 110 8.19 0.45 2.70
C SER A 110 7.21 0.87 1.60
N THR A 111 6.83 2.14 1.57
CA THR A 111 5.92 2.68 0.54
C THR A 111 6.58 2.63 -0.84
N VAL A 112 7.81 3.11 -0.97
CA VAL A 112 8.57 3.06 -2.24
C VAL A 112 8.73 1.62 -2.72
N LEU A 113 9.07 0.69 -1.83
CA LEU A 113 9.20 -0.73 -2.17
C LEU A 113 7.87 -1.34 -2.64
N THR A 114 6.76 -0.99 -1.99
CA THR A 114 5.43 -1.48 -2.39
C THR A 114 5.06 -0.99 -3.79
N PHE A 115 5.28 0.30 -4.09
CA PHE A 115 5.05 0.84 -5.42
C PHE A 115 5.93 0.16 -6.46
N LEU A 116 7.22 0.02 -6.19
CA LEU A 116 8.15 -0.64 -7.10
C LEU A 116 7.69 -2.05 -7.46
N ILE A 117 7.19 -2.82 -6.49
CA ILE A 117 6.66 -4.17 -6.73
C ILE A 117 5.38 -4.10 -7.59
N VAL A 118 4.44 -3.23 -7.25
CA VAL A 118 3.18 -3.09 -8.01
C VAL A 118 3.47 -2.67 -9.44
N ASP A 119 4.32 -1.66 -9.62
CA ASP A 119 4.70 -1.11 -10.92
C ASP A 119 5.45 -2.16 -11.76
N LEU A 120 6.30 -2.98 -11.13
CA LEU A 120 6.98 -4.08 -11.80
C LEU A 120 6.00 -5.12 -12.35
N PHE A 121 4.99 -5.51 -11.56
CA PHE A 121 3.96 -6.44 -12.01
C PHE A 121 3.08 -5.83 -13.11
N GLN A 122 2.74 -4.56 -13.02
CA GLN A 122 1.99 -3.84 -14.07
C GLN A 122 2.82 -3.73 -15.36
N ALA A 123 4.10 -3.38 -15.24
CA ALA A 123 5.02 -3.32 -16.37
C ALA A 123 5.14 -4.67 -17.06
N PHE A 124 5.33 -5.75 -16.31
CA PHE A 124 5.41 -7.10 -16.86
C PHE A 124 4.15 -7.51 -17.62
N ALA A 125 2.98 -7.08 -17.14
CA ALA A 125 1.70 -7.36 -17.78
C ALA A 125 1.43 -6.53 -19.05
N LEU A 126 1.93 -5.28 -19.10
CA LEU A 126 1.65 -4.33 -20.18
C LEU A 126 2.71 -4.34 -21.29
N LEU A 127 3.98 -4.62 -20.97
CA LEU A 127 5.09 -4.64 -21.93
C LEU A 127 4.82 -5.52 -23.18
N PRO A 128 4.29 -6.74 -23.05
CA PRO A 128 4.01 -7.57 -24.23
C PRO A 128 2.96 -6.99 -25.16
N ARG A 129 2.09 -6.10 -24.64
CA ARG A 129 0.97 -5.49 -25.37
C ARG A 129 1.35 -4.15 -26.03
N SER A 130 2.27 -3.41 -25.40
CA SER A 130 2.56 -2.00 -25.75
C SER A 130 3.86 -1.82 -26.55
N GLY A 131 4.70 -2.86 -26.64
CA GLY A 131 6.00 -2.77 -27.30
C GLY A 131 7.02 -1.90 -26.57
N SER A 132 8.24 -1.82 -27.09
CA SER A 132 9.37 -1.12 -26.46
C SER A 132 9.22 0.41 -26.39
N THR A 133 8.39 1.00 -27.23
CA THR A 133 8.18 2.46 -27.28
C THR A 133 7.42 3.03 -26.07
N ALA A 134 6.71 2.15 -25.34
CA ALA A 134 5.92 2.54 -24.18
C ALA A 134 6.72 2.58 -22.87
N ILE A 135 7.96 2.12 -22.83
CA ILE A 135 8.74 2.00 -21.59
C ILE A 135 9.00 3.37 -20.96
N LEU A 136 9.42 4.36 -21.72
CA LEU A 136 9.76 5.69 -21.19
C LEU A 136 8.56 6.44 -20.61
N PRO A 137 7.41 6.56 -21.31
CA PRO A 137 6.22 7.17 -20.73
C PRO A 137 5.67 6.39 -19.52
N MET A 138 5.80 5.07 -19.50
CA MET A 138 5.39 4.23 -18.39
C MET A 138 6.24 4.46 -17.14
N LEU A 139 7.57 4.55 -17.30
CA LEU A 139 8.50 4.85 -16.21
C LEU A 139 8.23 6.23 -15.61
N HIS A 140 7.97 7.24 -16.46
CA HIS A 140 7.61 8.58 -16.01
C HIS A 140 6.31 8.58 -15.21
N LEU A 141 5.29 7.85 -15.67
CA LEU A 141 4.01 7.71 -14.99
C LEU A 141 4.20 7.09 -13.59
N PHE A 142 4.93 5.99 -13.49
CA PHE A 142 5.22 5.31 -12.24
C PHE A 142 6.01 6.18 -11.26
N ALA A 143 7.02 6.91 -11.74
CA ALA A 143 7.79 7.83 -10.91
C ALA A 143 6.91 8.95 -10.34
N CYS A 144 6.04 9.55 -11.16
CA CYS A 144 5.11 10.58 -10.72
C CYS A 144 4.08 10.04 -9.72
N GLU A 145 3.54 8.83 -9.96
CA GLU A 145 2.59 8.17 -9.07
C GLU A 145 3.21 7.87 -7.70
N THR A 146 4.41 7.31 -7.68
CA THR A 146 5.16 7.03 -6.45
C THR A 146 5.48 8.31 -5.69
N ALA A 147 5.99 9.35 -6.37
CA ALA A 147 6.32 10.63 -5.75
C ALA A 147 5.09 11.29 -5.12
N LEU A 148 3.96 11.33 -5.86
CA LEU A 148 2.72 11.91 -5.37
C LEU A 148 2.14 11.13 -4.20
N SER A 149 2.23 9.80 -4.25
CA SER A 149 1.74 8.91 -3.20
C SER A 149 2.59 8.98 -1.94
N CYS A 150 3.90 9.26 -2.05
CA CYS A 150 4.77 9.53 -0.91
C CYS A 150 4.35 10.79 -0.13
N VAL A 151 3.76 11.79 -0.80
CA VAL A 151 3.19 12.97 -0.11
C VAL A 151 1.99 12.56 0.75
N LEU A 152 1.18 11.61 0.27
CA LEU A 152 0.04 11.09 1.03
C LEU A 152 0.46 10.26 2.26
N LEU A 153 1.71 9.83 2.34
CA LEU A 153 2.24 9.18 3.53
C LEU A 153 2.18 10.11 4.76
N LEU A 154 2.31 11.44 4.56
CA LEU A 154 2.28 12.42 5.65
C LEU A 154 1.01 12.35 6.50
N PRO A 155 -0.22 12.33 5.95
CA PRO A 155 -1.44 12.17 6.73
C PRO A 155 -1.73 10.70 7.12
N VAL A 156 -1.34 9.73 6.28
CA VAL A 156 -1.63 8.30 6.54
C VAL A 156 -0.80 7.74 7.70
N TYR A 157 0.48 8.10 7.77
CA TYR A 157 1.38 7.60 8.80
C TYR A 157 0.93 7.95 10.23
N PRO A 158 0.61 9.21 10.59
CA PRO A 158 0.14 9.53 11.94
C PRO A 158 -1.21 8.88 12.26
N ALA A 159 -2.12 8.76 11.28
CA ALA A 159 -3.42 8.12 11.47
C ALA A 159 -3.27 6.64 11.87
N LEU A 160 -2.48 5.88 11.14
CA LEU A 160 -2.25 4.46 11.45
C LEU A 160 -1.35 4.25 12.68
N ARG A 161 -0.40 5.15 12.92
CA ARG A 161 0.41 5.14 14.14
C ARG A 161 -0.42 5.37 15.41
N ALA A 162 -1.47 6.19 15.34
CA ALA A 162 -2.37 6.42 16.47
C ALA A 162 -3.09 5.13 16.87
N ILE A 163 -3.55 4.32 15.90
CA ILE A 163 -4.20 3.02 16.15
C ILE A 163 -3.24 2.09 16.90
N ARG A 164 -1.99 2.01 16.46
CA ARG A 164 -0.99 1.17 17.13
C ARG A 164 -0.67 1.61 18.55
N ARG A 165 -0.71 2.92 18.84
CA ARG A 165 -0.51 3.43 20.20
C ARG A 165 -1.63 3.05 21.15
N ILE A 166 -2.86 2.92 20.64
CA ILE A 166 -4.03 2.51 21.40
C ILE A 166 -4.01 1.00 21.66
N PHE A 167 -3.50 0.22 20.71
CA PHE A 167 -3.45 -1.24 20.78
C PHE A 167 -1.99 -1.73 20.60
N PRO A 168 -1.14 -1.59 21.63
CA PRO A 168 0.20 -2.17 21.59
C PRO A 168 0.12 -3.71 21.59
N ASP A 169 1.07 -4.35 20.88
CA ASP A 169 1.21 -5.82 20.84
C ASP A 169 1.66 -6.36 22.20
#